data_418381a0841b1b251b2ae38fdb863ec5
#
_entry.id   418381a0841b1b251b2ae38fdb863ec5
#
_cell.length_a   1.000
_cell.length_b   1.000
_cell.length_c   1.000
_cell.angle_alpha   90.00
_cell.angle_beta   90.00
_cell.angle_gamma   90.00
#
_symmetry.space_group_name_H-M   'P 1'
#
loop_
_entity.id
_entity.type
_entity.pdbx_description
1 polymer ?
#
loop_
_entity_poly.entity_id
_entity_poly.type
_entity_poly.pdbx_seq_one_letter_code
_entity_poly.pdbx_strand_id
1 'polypeptide(L)'
;MELSTVNPQTLANGLFRISFQALGTQCEISYSTNSGKVATDFRDGTLYWIRSFEKRYSRYIPDSLISQINRSAGLSPVQIDSEDHRLFKLCDTLHFLTQGVFDPTTLPLSNIWDFKAEVPTIPSDSKIQHALEKVGWGRVDLQKDCVYLPEKGMGLDFGGFGKEYAVDRVTEIAKNFGITNAMVNLGGDIRTIGSPRKTDTWRVG
;
A
#
# COMPACT_ATOMS: atom_id res chain seq x y z
N MET A 1 -0.53 -17.86 4.20
CA MET A 1 0.71 -18.23 4.91
C MET A 1 0.72 -17.51 6.24
N GLU A 2 0.83 -18.22 7.35
CA GLU A 2 0.96 -17.57 8.64
C GLU A 2 2.29 -16.83 8.70
N LEU A 3 2.26 -15.49 8.83
CA LEU A 3 3.47 -14.69 8.96
C LEU A 3 4.23 -14.97 10.28
N SER A 4 3.65 -15.73 11.22
CA SER A 4 4.30 -16.20 12.46
C SER A 4 5.53 -17.07 12.23
N THR A 5 5.74 -17.61 11.01
CA THR A 5 6.87 -18.44 10.63
C THR A 5 8.02 -17.67 9.94
N VAL A 6 7.88 -16.38 9.71
CA VAL A 6 8.92 -15.55 9.08
C VAL A 6 9.98 -15.17 10.11
N ASN A 7 11.07 -15.92 10.17
CA ASN A 7 12.18 -15.63 11.07
C ASN A 7 13.23 -14.75 10.37
N PRO A 8 13.84 -13.79 11.09
CA PRO A 8 14.98 -13.05 10.57
C PRO A 8 16.14 -14.00 10.28
N GLN A 9 16.63 -13.98 9.06
CA GLN A 9 17.82 -14.71 8.65
C GLN A 9 19.05 -13.82 8.80
N THR A 10 20.09 -14.30 9.45
CA THR A 10 21.37 -13.59 9.50
C THR A 10 22.15 -13.88 8.22
N LEU A 11 22.49 -12.83 7.49
CA LEU A 11 23.30 -12.89 6.28
C LEU A 11 24.79 -12.92 6.61
N ALA A 12 25.62 -13.43 5.68
CA ALA A 12 27.08 -13.50 5.82
C ALA A 12 27.74 -12.12 6.08
N ASN A 13 27.06 -11.03 5.67
CA ASN A 13 27.50 -9.65 5.92
C ASN A 13 27.04 -9.08 7.29
N GLY A 14 26.39 -9.88 8.14
CA GLY A 14 25.90 -9.46 9.47
C GLY A 14 24.58 -8.69 9.44
N LEU A 15 23.94 -8.56 8.29
CA LEU A 15 22.58 -8.03 8.21
C LEU A 15 21.56 -9.11 8.57
N PHE A 16 20.42 -8.68 9.10
CA PHE A 16 19.22 -9.50 9.16
C PHE A 16 18.40 -9.30 7.90
N ARG A 17 17.74 -10.36 7.45
CA ARG A 17 16.77 -10.32 6.34
C ARG A 17 15.49 -11.03 6.73
N ILE A 18 14.36 -10.41 6.40
CA ILE A 18 13.05 -11.05 6.42
C ILE A 18 12.45 -11.01 5.02
N SER A 19 11.88 -12.13 4.57
CA SER A 19 11.25 -12.27 3.26
C SER A 19 9.87 -12.89 3.46
N PHE A 20 8.83 -12.29 2.86
CA PHE A 20 7.45 -12.69 3.05
C PHE A 20 6.57 -12.28 1.87
N GLN A 21 5.37 -12.87 1.78
CA GLN A 21 4.34 -12.48 0.82
C GLN A 21 3.32 -11.55 1.49
N ALA A 22 3.12 -10.36 0.95
CA ALA A 22 2.09 -9.41 1.37
C ALA A 22 1.81 -8.42 0.24
N LEU A 23 0.69 -7.70 0.33
CA LEU A 23 0.30 -6.66 -0.66
C LEU A 23 0.28 -7.19 -2.10
N GLY A 24 -0.01 -8.49 -2.27
CA GLY A 24 -0.03 -9.15 -3.56
C GLY A 24 1.34 -9.41 -4.20
N THR A 25 2.45 -9.26 -3.47
CA THR A 25 3.81 -9.36 -4.01
C THR A 25 4.80 -9.98 -3.02
N GLN A 26 6.00 -10.30 -3.53
CA GLN A 26 7.14 -10.68 -2.69
C GLN A 26 7.72 -9.41 -2.02
N CYS A 27 7.91 -9.49 -0.71
CA CYS A 27 8.46 -8.42 0.11
C CYS A 27 9.76 -8.88 0.76
N GLU A 28 10.73 -7.98 0.86
CA GLU A 28 12.00 -8.22 1.52
C GLU A 28 12.45 -7.00 2.32
N ILE A 29 12.94 -7.22 3.53
CA ILE A 29 13.53 -6.16 4.35
C ILE A 29 14.88 -6.65 4.86
N SER A 30 15.95 -5.91 4.51
CA SER A 30 17.30 -6.12 5.03
C SER A 30 17.66 -4.98 5.98
N TYR A 31 18.20 -5.31 7.17
CA TYR A 31 18.49 -4.31 8.20
C TYR A 31 19.62 -4.75 9.13
N SER A 32 20.22 -3.81 9.85
CA SER A 32 21.24 -4.09 10.86
C SER A 32 20.79 -3.72 12.26
N THR A 33 21.05 -4.59 13.21
CA THR A 33 20.90 -4.34 14.65
C THR A 33 21.86 -5.22 15.43
N ASN A 34 22.31 -4.76 16.60
CA ASN A 34 23.16 -5.54 17.51
C ASN A 34 22.37 -6.41 18.50
N SER A 35 21.05 -6.43 18.41
CA SER A 35 20.17 -7.13 19.34
C SER A 35 19.22 -8.06 18.59
N GLY A 36 19.32 -9.36 18.87
CA GLY A 36 18.37 -10.35 18.35
C GLY A 36 16.94 -10.07 18.82
N LYS A 37 16.76 -9.51 20.04
CA LYS A 37 15.44 -9.08 20.50
C LYS A 37 14.88 -7.96 19.64
N VAL A 38 15.66 -6.92 19.36
CA VAL A 38 15.23 -5.82 18.47
C VAL A 38 14.91 -6.36 17.06
N ALA A 39 15.71 -7.31 16.55
CA ALA A 39 15.43 -7.92 15.25
C ALA A 39 14.06 -8.60 15.21
N THR A 40 13.71 -9.34 16.27
CA THR A 40 12.44 -10.02 16.40
C THR A 40 11.27 -9.04 16.61
N ASP A 41 11.42 -8.08 17.52
CA ASP A 41 10.37 -7.09 17.82
C ASP A 41 10.06 -6.22 16.58
N PHE A 42 11.08 -5.81 15.83
CA PHE A 42 10.92 -5.08 14.57
C PHE A 42 10.18 -5.91 13.51
N ARG A 43 10.58 -7.19 13.33
CA ARG A 43 9.86 -8.11 12.44
C ARG A 43 8.38 -8.16 12.81
N ASP A 44 8.08 -8.43 14.08
CA ASP A 44 6.70 -8.62 14.54
C ASP A 44 5.86 -7.34 14.36
N GLY A 45 6.40 -6.19 14.75
CA GLY A 45 5.75 -4.90 14.54
C GLY A 45 5.50 -4.58 13.06
N THR A 46 6.47 -4.87 12.20
CA THR A 46 6.35 -4.66 10.75
C THR A 46 5.29 -5.58 10.14
N LEU A 47 5.35 -6.87 10.43
CA LEU A 47 4.40 -7.84 9.88
C LEU A 47 2.97 -7.59 10.37
N TYR A 48 2.82 -7.21 11.65
CA TYR A 48 1.52 -6.81 12.21
C TYR A 48 0.95 -5.59 11.47
N TRP A 49 1.79 -4.54 11.28
CA TRP A 49 1.34 -3.33 10.61
C TRP A 49 0.95 -3.59 9.14
N ILE A 50 1.78 -4.31 8.38
CA ILE A 50 1.49 -4.63 6.97
C ILE A 50 0.18 -5.41 6.84
N ARG A 51 -0.06 -6.40 7.72
CA ARG A 51 -1.32 -7.15 7.73
C ARG A 51 -2.53 -6.27 8.01
N SER A 52 -2.39 -5.39 9.01
CA SER A 52 -3.46 -4.46 9.39
C SER A 52 -3.77 -3.51 8.25
N PHE A 53 -2.73 -3.00 7.58
CA PHE A 53 -2.87 -2.15 6.40
C PHE A 53 -3.56 -2.88 5.25
N GLU A 54 -3.09 -4.08 4.89
CA GLU A 54 -3.70 -4.89 3.82
C GLU A 54 -5.16 -5.24 4.14
N LYS A 55 -5.45 -5.69 5.37
CA LYS A 55 -6.81 -5.99 5.81
C LYS A 55 -7.74 -4.78 5.70
N ARG A 56 -7.24 -3.58 5.98
CA ARG A 56 -8.05 -2.36 6.00
C ARG A 56 -8.24 -1.75 4.61
N TYR A 57 -7.21 -1.78 3.76
CA TYR A 57 -7.21 -0.99 2.51
C TYR A 57 -7.22 -1.82 1.21
N SER A 58 -7.15 -3.15 1.29
CA SER A 58 -7.21 -3.97 0.09
C SER A 58 -8.63 -4.05 -0.47
N ARG A 59 -8.82 -3.64 -1.73
CA ARG A 59 -10.10 -3.80 -2.44
C ARG A 59 -10.49 -5.25 -2.70
N TYR A 60 -9.58 -6.20 -2.51
CA TYR A 60 -9.81 -7.63 -2.69
C TYR A 60 -10.33 -8.32 -1.43
N ILE A 61 -10.29 -7.65 -0.29
CA ILE A 61 -10.83 -8.17 0.99
C ILE A 61 -12.25 -7.62 1.17
N PRO A 62 -13.29 -8.48 1.21
CA PRO A 62 -14.68 -8.03 1.23
C PRO A 62 -15.02 -7.08 2.38
N ASP A 63 -14.45 -7.32 3.56
CA ASP A 63 -14.73 -6.54 4.78
C ASP A 63 -13.72 -5.40 5.03
N SER A 64 -12.86 -5.10 4.06
CA SER A 64 -11.96 -3.95 4.15
C SER A 64 -12.73 -2.63 4.10
N LEU A 65 -12.14 -1.56 4.65
CA LEU A 65 -12.69 -0.21 4.57
C LEU A 65 -12.91 0.20 3.11
N ILE A 66 -11.93 -0.02 2.23
CA ILE A 66 -12.05 0.32 0.81
C ILE A 66 -13.21 -0.42 0.15
N SER A 67 -13.39 -1.72 0.44
CA SER A 67 -14.52 -2.49 -0.09
C SER A 67 -15.86 -2.00 0.46
N GLN A 68 -15.93 -1.56 1.72
CA GLN A 68 -17.12 -0.94 2.29
C GLN A 68 -17.46 0.38 1.59
N ILE A 69 -16.47 1.27 1.42
CA ILE A 69 -16.64 2.54 0.71
C ILE A 69 -17.14 2.29 -0.72
N ASN A 70 -16.52 1.35 -1.45
CA ASN A 70 -16.89 1.02 -2.82
C ASN A 70 -18.33 0.50 -2.92
N ARG A 71 -18.78 -0.33 -1.98
CA ARG A 71 -20.17 -0.82 -1.94
C ARG A 71 -21.19 0.27 -1.57
N SER A 72 -20.76 1.28 -0.83
CA SER A 72 -21.60 2.39 -0.38
C SER A 72 -21.66 3.56 -1.38
N ALA A 73 -20.97 3.45 -2.52
CA ALA A 73 -20.95 4.49 -3.55
C ALA A 73 -22.37 4.80 -4.07
N GLY A 74 -22.75 6.08 -4.03
CA GLY A 74 -24.08 6.56 -4.39
C GLY A 74 -25.17 6.26 -3.35
N LEU A 75 -24.82 5.70 -2.18
CA LEU A 75 -25.81 5.31 -1.15
C LEU A 75 -25.62 6.11 0.14
N SER A 76 -24.46 6.03 0.78
CA SER A 76 -24.20 6.65 2.07
C SER A 76 -22.73 6.86 2.35
N PRO A 77 -22.37 7.87 3.19
CA PRO A 77 -21.02 8.03 3.72
C PRO A 77 -20.59 6.81 4.56
N VAL A 78 -19.30 6.54 4.56
CA VAL A 78 -18.67 5.51 5.39
C VAL A 78 -17.78 6.19 6.43
N GLN A 79 -17.90 5.75 7.69
CA GLN A 79 -17.09 6.27 8.79
C GLN A 79 -15.64 5.88 8.63
N ILE A 80 -14.76 6.84 8.90
CA ILE A 80 -13.31 6.70 8.87
C ILE A 80 -12.70 7.22 10.16
N ASP A 81 -11.53 6.71 10.51
CA ASP A 81 -10.78 7.22 11.65
C ASP A 81 -9.73 8.27 11.22
N SER A 82 -8.97 8.78 12.19
CA SER A 82 -7.96 9.81 11.93
C SER A 82 -6.77 9.31 11.09
N GLU A 83 -6.48 8.01 11.10
CA GLU A 83 -5.41 7.42 10.26
C GLU A 83 -5.88 7.31 8.82
N ASP A 84 -7.11 6.84 8.61
CA ASP A 84 -7.74 6.83 7.29
C ASP A 84 -7.80 8.23 6.70
N HIS A 85 -8.26 9.22 7.49
CA HIS A 85 -8.34 10.60 7.03
C HIS A 85 -6.98 11.12 6.55
N ARG A 86 -5.89 10.82 7.26
CA ARG A 86 -4.53 11.19 6.82
C ARG A 86 -4.16 10.53 5.49
N LEU A 87 -4.51 9.26 5.30
CA LEU A 87 -4.25 8.55 4.06
C LEU A 87 -5.05 9.12 2.88
N PHE A 88 -6.34 9.44 3.09
CA PHE A 88 -7.15 10.12 2.09
C PHE A 88 -6.65 11.55 1.79
N LYS A 89 -6.15 12.27 2.80
CA LYS A 89 -5.50 13.57 2.58
C LYS A 89 -4.20 13.47 1.78
N LEU A 90 -3.48 12.37 1.89
CA LEU A 90 -2.35 12.09 1.00
C LEU A 90 -2.83 11.93 -0.45
N CYS A 91 -3.97 11.26 -0.67
CA CYS A 91 -4.57 11.18 -2.01
C CYS A 91 -4.92 12.56 -2.57
N ASP A 92 -5.49 13.47 -1.77
CA ASP A 92 -5.73 14.87 -2.17
C ASP A 92 -4.43 15.54 -2.65
N THR A 93 -3.38 15.38 -1.85
CA THR A 93 -2.07 15.97 -2.14
C THR A 93 -1.47 15.42 -3.44
N LEU A 94 -1.48 14.10 -3.60
CA LEU A 94 -0.94 13.43 -4.80
C LEU A 94 -1.75 13.80 -6.05
N HIS A 95 -3.08 13.82 -5.94
CA HIS A 95 -3.96 14.24 -7.04
C HIS A 95 -3.66 15.68 -7.48
N PHE A 96 -3.54 16.60 -6.51
CA PHE A 96 -3.20 18.00 -6.78
C PHE A 96 -1.81 18.15 -7.40
N LEU A 97 -0.78 17.55 -6.81
CA LEU A 97 0.61 17.65 -7.30
C LEU A 97 0.81 17.06 -8.71
N THR A 98 0.06 16.02 -9.04
CA THR A 98 0.12 15.38 -10.35
C THR A 98 -0.87 15.96 -11.36
N GLN A 99 -1.61 17.02 -10.99
CA GLN A 99 -2.65 17.64 -11.83
C GLN A 99 -3.69 16.62 -12.33
N GLY A 100 -4.08 15.69 -11.45
CA GLY A 100 -5.08 14.66 -11.72
C GLY A 100 -4.56 13.41 -12.44
N VAL A 101 -3.27 13.30 -12.73
CA VAL A 101 -2.68 12.07 -13.30
C VAL A 101 -2.78 10.92 -12.28
N PHE A 102 -2.51 11.19 -11.01
CA PHE A 102 -2.84 10.27 -9.93
C PHE A 102 -4.31 10.46 -9.54
N ASP A 103 -5.11 9.41 -9.68
CA ASP A 103 -6.50 9.39 -9.23
C ASP A 103 -6.85 8.03 -8.61
N PRO A 104 -7.09 7.96 -7.29
CA PRO A 104 -7.41 6.70 -6.64
C PRO A 104 -8.82 6.19 -6.92
N THR A 105 -9.65 6.92 -7.69
CA THR A 105 -11.00 6.47 -8.09
C THR A 105 -11.03 5.66 -9.38
N THR A 106 -9.88 5.19 -9.86
CA THR A 106 -9.75 4.45 -11.13
C THR A 106 -10.27 3.02 -11.10
N LEU A 107 -10.83 2.54 -9.99
CA LEU A 107 -11.39 1.20 -9.89
C LEU A 107 -12.38 0.83 -11.01
N PRO A 108 -13.31 1.71 -11.46
CA PRO A 108 -14.20 1.42 -12.58
C PRO A 108 -13.45 1.08 -13.87
N LEU A 109 -12.34 1.76 -14.14
CA LEU A 109 -11.46 1.45 -15.28
C LEU A 109 -10.76 0.11 -15.07
N SER A 110 -10.17 -0.13 -13.90
CA SER A 110 -9.49 -1.40 -13.60
C SER A 110 -10.42 -2.61 -13.77
N ASN A 111 -11.70 -2.47 -13.46
CA ASN A 111 -12.67 -3.54 -13.53
C ASN A 111 -13.09 -3.95 -14.95
N ILE A 112 -12.86 -3.14 -15.95
CA ILE A 112 -13.17 -3.48 -17.34
C ILE A 112 -12.00 -4.17 -18.07
N TRP A 113 -10.84 -4.27 -17.44
CA TRP A 113 -9.66 -4.97 -17.95
C TRP A 113 -9.50 -6.33 -17.28
N ASP A 114 -9.36 -7.38 -18.08
CA ASP A 114 -8.99 -8.70 -17.60
C ASP A 114 -7.48 -8.91 -17.75
N PHE A 115 -6.75 -8.52 -16.72
CA PHE A 115 -5.28 -8.68 -16.68
C PHE A 115 -4.82 -10.15 -16.50
N LYS A 116 -5.76 -11.08 -16.27
CA LYS A 116 -5.46 -12.50 -16.07
C LYS A 116 -5.89 -13.38 -17.25
N ALA A 117 -6.53 -12.79 -18.25
CA ALA A 117 -6.92 -13.51 -19.44
C ALA A 117 -5.69 -14.05 -20.19
N GLU A 118 -5.77 -15.29 -20.69
CA GLU A 118 -4.72 -15.88 -21.54
C GLU A 118 -4.50 -15.05 -22.81
N VAL A 119 -5.58 -14.48 -23.34
CA VAL A 119 -5.54 -13.56 -24.48
C VAL A 119 -6.15 -12.22 -24.02
N PRO A 120 -5.32 -11.24 -23.67
CA PRO A 120 -5.80 -9.91 -23.28
C PRO A 120 -6.59 -9.25 -24.40
N THR A 121 -7.76 -8.70 -24.06
CA THR A 121 -8.59 -7.95 -25.00
C THR A 121 -8.68 -6.49 -24.56
N ILE A 122 -8.60 -5.57 -25.50
CA ILE A 122 -8.82 -4.15 -25.22
C ILE A 122 -10.34 -3.92 -25.11
N PRO A 123 -10.84 -3.33 -24.02
CA PRO A 123 -12.24 -2.96 -23.91
C PRO A 123 -12.64 -1.99 -25.03
N SER A 124 -13.92 -2.04 -25.46
CA SER A 124 -14.42 -1.09 -26.45
C SER A 124 -14.39 0.36 -25.93
N ASP A 125 -14.27 1.32 -26.82
CA ASP A 125 -14.24 2.75 -26.49
C ASP A 125 -15.48 3.15 -25.67
N SER A 126 -16.65 2.61 -25.96
CA SER A 126 -17.88 2.87 -25.21
C SER A 126 -17.79 2.38 -23.76
N LYS A 127 -17.18 1.22 -23.51
CA LYS A 127 -16.96 0.72 -22.14
C LYS A 127 -15.96 1.59 -21.40
N ILE A 128 -14.89 2.02 -22.07
CA ILE A 128 -13.88 2.91 -21.50
C ILE A 128 -14.51 4.25 -21.13
N GLN A 129 -15.26 4.87 -22.04
CA GLN A 129 -15.93 6.15 -21.77
C GLN A 129 -16.93 6.04 -20.60
N HIS A 130 -17.75 4.99 -20.56
CA HIS A 130 -18.68 4.77 -19.45
C HIS A 130 -17.96 4.57 -18.10
N ALA A 131 -16.80 3.88 -18.08
CA ALA A 131 -16.01 3.73 -16.88
C ALA A 131 -15.35 5.06 -16.44
N LEU A 132 -14.88 5.88 -17.40
CA LEU A 132 -14.29 7.20 -17.15
C LEU A 132 -15.30 8.16 -16.51
N GLU A 133 -16.58 8.10 -16.86
CA GLU A 133 -17.64 8.90 -16.19
C GLU A 133 -17.69 8.67 -14.67
N LYS A 134 -17.21 7.52 -14.20
CA LYS A 134 -17.18 7.15 -12.77
C LYS A 134 -15.85 7.45 -12.08
N VAL A 135 -14.86 7.99 -12.81
CA VAL A 135 -13.54 8.38 -12.27
C VAL A 135 -13.52 9.86 -12.01
N GLY A 136 -13.02 10.27 -10.86
CA GLY A 136 -12.82 11.68 -10.51
C GLY A 136 -12.72 11.88 -9.00
N TRP A 137 -11.49 11.92 -8.50
CA TRP A 137 -11.19 12.17 -7.10
C TRP A 137 -11.78 13.49 -6.58
N GLY A 138 -11.78 14.54 -7.40
CA GLY A 138 -12.34 15.84 -7.03
C GLY A 138 -13.86 15.84 -6.71
N ARG A 139 -14.56 14.73 -6.96
CA ARG A 139 -15.98 14.54 -6.60
C ARG A 139 -16.17 13.85 -5.25
N VAL A 140 -15.11 13.25 -4.70
CA VAL A 140 -15.17 12.54 -3.42
C VAL A 140 -15.41 13.54 -2.30
N ASP A 141 -16.45 13.33 -1.50
CA ASP A 141 -16.69 14.13 -0.30
C ASP A 141 -15.92 13.49 0.86
N LEU A 142 -14.80 14.13 1.21
CA LEU A 142 -13.95 13.73 2.31
C LEU A 142 -14.14 14.69 3.49
N GLN A 143 -14.73 14.20 4.55
CA GLN A 143 -14.87 14.91 5.82
C GLN A 143 -13.92 14.33 6.87
N LYS A 144 -13.90 14.94 8.06
CA LYS A 144 -12.97 14.56 9.12
C LYS A 144 -13.15 13.11 9.58
N ASP A 145 -14.38 12.63 9.59
CA ASP A 145 -14.79 11.34 10.15
C ASP A 145 -15.56 10.45 9.18
N CYS A 146 -15.76 10.89 7.94
CA CYS A 146 -16.40 10.07 6.91
C CYS A 146 -15.90 10.40 5.50
N VAL A 147 -16.09 9.44 4.60
CA VAL A 147 -15.86 9.60 3.16
C VAL A 147 -17.09 9.12 2.39
N TYR A 148 -17.44 9.85 1.33
CA TYR A 148 -18.56 9.52 0.47
C TYR A 148 -18.20 9.62 -1.01
N LEU A 149 -18.52 8.56 -1.74
CA LEU A 149 -18.48 8.53 -3.20
C LEU A 149 -19.90 8.86 -3.71
N PRO A 150 -20.12 10.04 -4.34
CA PRO A 150 -21.49 10.55 -4.58
C PRO A 150 -22.25 9.79 -5.66
N GLU A 151 -21.57 9.04 -6.52
CA GLU A 151 -22.23 8.35 -7.63
C GLU A 151 -22.08 6.83 -7.54
N LYS A 152 -23.17 6.13 -7.81
CA LYS A 152 -23.17 4.67 -7.95
C LYS A 152 -22.20 4.24 -9.05
N GLY A 153 -21.32 3.31 -8.71
CA GLY A 153 -20.32 2.78 -9.63
C GLY A 153 -18.97 3.47 -9.56
N MET A 154 -18.81 4.57 -8.82
CA MET A 154 -17.49 5.04 -8.39
C MET A 154 -16.82 3.99 -7.50
N GLY A 155 -15.50 4.03 -7.43
CA GLY A 155 -14.77 3.10 -6.56
C GLY A 155 -13.31 3.46 -6.41
N LEU A 156 -12.77 3.17 -5.23
CA LEU A 156 -11.39 3.43 -4.84
C LEU A 156 -10.52 2.19 -5.07
N ASP A 157 -9.29 2.44 -5.52
CA ASP A 157 -8.21 1.46 -5.58
C ASP A 157 -6.89 2.12 -5.16
N PHE A 158 -6.28 1.61 -4.10
CA PHE A 158 -5.00 2.11 -3.59
C PHE A 158 -3.79 1.36 -4.18
N GLY A 159 -4.00 0.52 -5.18
CA GLY A 159 -2.93 -0.24 -5.84
C GLY A 159 -1.82 0.63 -6.45
N GLY A 160 -2.14 1.88 -6.83
CA GLY A 160 -1.21 2.80 -7.44
C GLY A 160 -0.26 3.54 -6.49
N PHE A 161 -0.44 3.42 -5.14
CA PHE A 161 0.46 4.08 -4.17
C PHE A 161 0.55 3.36 -2.82
N GLY A 162 -0.26 2.34 -2.61
CA GLY A 162 -0.34 1.67 -1.29
C GLY A 162 0.97 1.01 -0.88
N LYS A 163 1.77 0.50 -1.83
CA LYS A 163 3.07 -0.11 -1.54
C LYS A 163 4.12 0.96 -1.20
N GLU A 164 4.15 2.07 -1.91
CA GLU A 164 5.01 3.21 -1.64
C GLU A 164 4.75 3.77 -0.23
N TYR A 165 3.48 3.93 0.12
CA TYR A 165 3.09 4.33 1.47
C TYR A 165 3.55 3.30 2.51
N ALA A 166 3.38 1.99 2.23
CA ALA A 166 3.80 0.93 3.14
C ALA A 166 5.33 0.90 3.34
N VAL A 167 6.12 1.13 2.27
CA VAL A 167 7.58 1.24 2.34
C VAL A 167 8.01 2.37 3.27
N ASP A 168 7.36 3.53 3.17
CA ASP A 168 7.63 4.68 4.02
C ASP A 168 7.30 4.38 5.49
N ARG A 169 6.16 3.78 5.75
CA ARG A 169 5.72 3.42 7.11
C ARG A 169 6.61 2.36 7.76
N VAL A 170 6.99 1.32 7.01
CA VAL A 170 7.93 0.30 7.50
C VAL A 170 9.30 0.91 7.83
N THR A 171 9.75 1.86 7.02
CA THR A 171 10.99 2.61 7.27
C THR A 171 10.90 3.43 8.57
N GLU A 172 9.76 4.05 8.86
CA GLU A 172 9.54 4.75 10.13
C GLU A 172 9.47 3.79 11.32
N ILE A 173 8.83 2.63 11.16
CA ILE A 173 8.84 1.57 12.17
C ILE A 173 10.27 1.17 12.49
N ALA A 174 11.12 0.94 11.47
CA ALA A 174 12.54 0.62 11.66
C ALA A 174 13.26 1.67 12.53
N LYS A 175 13.05 2.96 12.24
CA LYS A 175 13.62 4.07 13.03
C LYS A 175 13.14 4.06 14.48
N ASN A 176 11.87 3.76 14.73
CA ASN A 176 11.30 3.68 16.08
C ASN A 176 11.90 2.53 16.90
N PHE A 177 12.36 1.46 16.26
CA PHE A 177 13.15 0.40 16.89
C PHE A 177 14.65 0.70 16.97
N GLY A 178 15.09 1.91 16.64
CA GLY A 178 16.50 2.31 16.64
C GLY A 178 17.33 1.71 15.51
N ILE A 179 16.69 1.16 14.48
CA ILE A 179 17.37 0.65 13.29
C ILE A 179 17.73 1.82 12.39
N THR A 180 19.02 2.06 12.22
CA THR A 180 19.56 3.17 11.44
C THR A 180 20.01 2.78 10.05
N ASN A 181 20.06 1.48 9.75
CA ASN A 181 20.46 0.95 8.45
C ASN A 181 19.46 -0.13 8.02
N ALA A 182 18.68 0.17 7.01
CA ALA A 182 17.73 -0.77 6.44
C ALA A 182 17.47 -0.49 4.96
N MET A 183 17.11 -1.53 4.23
CA MET A 183 16.50 -1.48 2.91
C MET A 183 15.17 -2.21 2.98
N VAL A 184 14.10 -1.50 2.72
CA VAL A 184 12.73 -2.01 2.62
C VAL A 184 12.37 -2.10 1.15
N ASN A 185 12.01 -3.29 0.69
CA ASN A 185 11.56 -3.56 -0.67
C ASN A 185 10.20 -4.29 -0.62
N LEU A 186 9.16 -3.65 -1.07
CA LEU A 186 7.81 -4.21 -1.14
C LEU A 186 7.36 -4.29 -2.61
N GLY A 187 7.81 -5.37 -3.29
CA GLY A 187 7.44 -5.59 -4.69
C GLY A 187 8.06 -4.63 -5.70
N GLY A 188 9.26 -4.14 -5.43
CA GLY A 188 9.97 -3.20 -6.30
C GLY A 188 9.91 -1.74 -5.82
N ASP A 189 8.98 -1.40 -4.93
CA ASP A 189 8.98 -0.12 -4.23
C ASP A 189 10.00 -0.18 -3.10
N ILE A 190 11.02 0.69 -3.15
CA ILE A 190 12.21 0.56 -2.30
C ILE A 190 12.49 1.87 -1.57
N ARG A 191 12.76 1.74 -0.27
CA ARG A 191 13.33 2.82 0.54
C ARG A 191 14.51 2.32 1.37
N THR A 192 15.54 3.14 1.45
CA THR A 192 16.73 2.86 2.27
C THR A 192 16.92 3.91 3.34
N ILE A 193 17.49 3.49 4.48
CA ILE A 193 18.05 4.36 5.51
C ILE A 193 19.46 3.91 5.82
N GLY A 194 20.37 4.87 6.03
CA GLY A 194 21.76 4.59 6.29
C GLY A 194 22.43 3.80 5.17
N SER A 195 23.40 2.96 5.56
CA SER A 195 24.16 2.10 4.65
C SER A 195 24.29 0.69 5.21
N PRO A 196 24.45 -0.36 4.39
CA PRO A 196 24.60 -1.74 4.87
C PRO A 196 25.83 -1.92 5.76
N ARG A 197 26.90 -1.14 5.50
CA ARG A 197 28.13 -1.02 6.30
C ARG A 197 28.70 0.40 6.17
N LYS A 198 29.62 0.79 7.05
CA LYS A 198 30.22 2.14 7.07
C LYS A 198 30.76 2.65 5.72
N THR A 199 31.17 1.75 4.83
CA THR A 199 31.80 2.07 3.54
C THR A 199 31.04 1.52 2.32
N ASP A 200 29.90 0.83 2.55
CA ASP A 200 29.12 0.21 1.48
C ASP A 200 27.87 1.02 1.14
N THR A 201 27.34 0.80 -0.07
CA THR A 201 26.05 1.32 -0.52
C THR A 201 25.05 0.19 -0.67
N TRP A 202 23.76 0.50 -0.51
CA TRP A 202 22.69 -0.42 -0.88
C TRP A 202 22.73 -0.64 -2.40
N ARG A 203 22.66 -1.90 -2.80
CA ARG A 203 22.60 -2.29 -4.21
C ARG A 203 21.20 -2.74 -4.53
N VAL A 204 20.60 -2.13 -5.54
CA VAL A 204 19.29 -2.45 -6.08
C VAL A 204 19.52 -3.00 -7.48
N GLY A 205 19.01 -4.19 -7.76
CA GLY A 205 19.12 -4.86 -9.06
C GLY A 205 17.76 -5.15 -9.64
#